data_f6888a4048b3fff691054ece92adcb9e
#
_entry.id   f6888a4048b3fff691054ece92adcb9e
#
_cell.length_a   1.000
_cell.length_b   1.000
_cell.length_c   1.000
_cell.angle_alpha   90.00
_cell.angle_beta   90.00
_cell.angle_gamma   90.00
#
_symmetry.space_group_name_H-M   'P 1'
#
loop_
_entity.id
_entity.type
_entity.pdbx_description
1 polymer ?
#
loop_
_entity_poly.entity_id
_entity_poly.type
_entity_poly.pdbx_seq_one_letter_code
_entity_poly.pdbx_strand_id
1 'polypeptide(L)'
;MICFPLDNTEYEAKDMGAYLGTRTRGVFSAEGNFAVTPAENGLAVKVSPGLAWLKRDLYWGVAVLLESEIMLPLEIADGELERIDVIVCRLDKVANKSEVVVKKGEFSGSPVFAQPQRDDNYDEIYLASVMIQAGATGITKADISSLLLNEDYCGLMRDGVTGIPTEAIQEQATALFNGLYEQLQGRADELEQVLEGIV
;
A
#
# COMPACT_ATOMS: atom_id res chain seq x y z
N MET A 1 -12.80 -23.66 -18.21
CA MET A 1 -12.20 -22.42 -18.74
C MET A 1 -13.32 -21.38 -18.76
N ILE A 2 -13.09 -20.21 -18.14
CA ILE A 2 -14.04 -19.09 -18.13
C ILE A 2 -13.74 -18.22 -19.34
N CYS A 3 -14.78 -17.80 -20.07
CA CYS A 3 -14.68 -16.90 -21.20
C CYS A 3 -15.73 -15.77 -21.03
N PHE A 4 -15.28 -14.52 -20.97
CA PHE A 4 -16.10 -13.34 -20.70
C PHE A 4 -15.62 -12.16 -21.53
N PRO A 5 -16.50 -11.36 -22.14
CA PRO A 5 -17.95 -11.56 -22.30
C PRO A 5 -18.28 -12.42 -23.52
N LEU A 6 -19.37 -13.18 -23.45
CA LEU A 6 -19.96 -13.92 -24.58
C LEU A 6 -21.48 -13.72 -24.61
N ASP A 7 -22.06 -13.69 -25.78
CA ASP A 7 -23.51 -13.60 -25.95
C ASP A 7 -24.23 -14.87 -25.46
N ASN A 8 -25.42 -14.68 -24.89
CA ASN A 8 -26.30 -15.77 -24.42
C ASN A 8 -25.67 -16.68 -23.35
N THR A 9 -24.81 -16.11 -22.49
CA THR A 9 -24.14 -16.80 -21.38
C THR A 9 -24.52 -16.17 -20.07
N GLU A 10 -24.76 -16.98 -19.02
CA GLU A 10 -24.92 -16.49 -17.64
C GLU A 10 -23.56 -16.35 -16.99
N TYR A 11 -23.38 -15.31 -16.18
CA TYR A 11 -22.12 -14.97 -15.52
C TYR A 11 -22.26 -14.86 -14.01
N GLU A 12 -21.23 -15.27 -13.32
CA GLU A 12 -21.08 -15.11 -11.88
C GLU A 12 -20.18 -13.90 -11.54
N ALA A 13 -20.19 -13.51 -10.26
CA ALA A 13 -19.30 -12.45 -9.75
C ALA A 13 -17.82 -12.72 -10.04
N LYS A 14 -17.42 -13.99 -10.05
CA LYS A 14 -16.06 -14.42 -10.38
C LYS A 14 -15.67 -14.06 -11.82
N ASP A 15 -16.56 -14.18 -12.77
CA ASP A 15 -16.29 -13.89 -14.18
C ASP A 15 -16.01 -12.39 -14.37
N MET A 16 -16.81 -11.53 -13.71
CA MET A 16 -16.59 -10.10 -13.69
C MET A 16 -15.28 -9.74 -12.97
N GLY A 17 -15.00 -10.36 -11.82
CA GLY A 17 -13.78 -10.15 -11.09
C GLY A 17 -12.51 -10.62 -11.83
N ALA A 18 -12.64 -11.69 -12.65
CA ALA A 18 -11.57 -12.20 -13.49
C ALA A 18 -11.30 -11.28 -14.71
N TYR A 19 -12.32 -10.64 -15.27
CA TYR A 19 -12.16 -9.64 -16.33
C TYR A 19 -11.24 -8.48 -15.93
N LEU A 20 -11.31 -8.09 -14.66
CA LEU A 20 -10.43 -7.09 -14.06
C LEU A 20 -9.26 -7.71 -13.27
N GLY A 21 -8.97 -8.99 -13.48
CA GLY A 21 -7.99 -9.76 -12.71
C GLY A 21 -6.55 -9.29 -12.85
N THR A 22 -6.22 -8.55 -13.92
CA THR A 22 -4.90 -7.91 -14.11
C THR A 22 -4.66 -6.70 -13.21
N ARG A 23 -5.73 -6.21 -12.53
CA ARG A 23 -5.63 -5.06 -11.63
C ARG A 23 -4.86 -5.41 -10.36
N THR A 24 -3.91 -4.55 -9.97
CA THR A 24 -3.16 -4.70 -8.72
C THR A 24 -4.02 -4.34 -7.51
N ARG A 25 -3.64 -4.83 -6.31
CA ARG A 25 -4.19 -4.30 -5.06
C ARG A 25 -3.89 -2.83 -4.93
N GLY A 26 -4.74 -2.14 -4.20
CA GLY A 26 -4.47 -0.77 -3.82
C GLY A 26 -5.68 0.13 -3.91
N VAL A 27 -5.45 1.41 -3.60
CA VAL A 27 -6.47 2.45 -3.67
C VAL A 27 -6.48 3.12 -5.04
N PHE A 28 -7.61 3.74 -5.40
CA PHE A 28 -7.76 4.43 -6.68
C PHE A 28 -6.87 5.67 -6.79
N SER A 29 -6.70 6.40 -5.69
CA SER A 29 -5.88 7.61 -5.62
C SER A 29 -5.26 7.73 -4.24
N ALA A 30 -4.11 8.39 -4.12
CA ALA A 30 -3.53 8.76 -2.84
C ALA A 30 -4.10 10.09 -2.30
N GLU A 31 -4.85 10.84 -3.11
CA GLU A 31 -5.40 12.14 -2.73
C GLU A 31 -6.89 12.02 -2.45
N GLY A 32 -7.27 12.27 -1.19
CA GLY A 32 -8.68 12.31 -0.75
C GLY A 32 -9.44 11.00 -0.81
N ASN A 33 -8.79 9.90 -1.15
CA ASN A 33 -9.37 8.57 -1.29
C ASN A 33 -8.86 7.68 -0.16
N PHE A 34 -9.73 7.23 0.73
CA PHE A 34 -9.37 6.50 1.96
C PHE A 34 -8.37 7.25 2.84
N ALA A 35 -8.38 8.58 2.80
CA ALA A 35 -7.51 9.40 3.64
C ALA A 35 -7.90 9.24 5.11
N VAL A 36 -6.90 8.97 5.96
CA VAL A 36 -7.09 8.84 7.41
C VAL A 36 -6.71 10.17 8.06
N THR A 37 -7.60 10.72 8.86
CA THR A 37 -7.43 11.99 9.57
C THR A 37 -7.85 11.85 11.03
N PRO A 38 -7.29 12.66 11.95
CA PRO A 38 -7.73 12.62 13.34
C PRO A 38 -9.19 13.06 13.45
N ALA A 39 -9.92 12.46 14.39
CA ALA A 39 -11.21 12.98 14.80
C ALA A 39 -11.04 14.27 15.63
N GLU A 40 -12.08 15.07 15.70
CA GLU A 40 -12.03 16.34 16.45
C GLU A 40 -11.81 16.15 17.96
N ASN A 41 -12.29 15.04 18.50
CA ASN A 41 -12.20 14.76 19.93
C ASN A 41 -11.90 13.28 20.18
N GLY A 42 -11.05 13.03 21.19
CA GLY A 42 -10.79 11.69 21.72
C GLY A 42 -9.87 10.84 20.86
N LEU A 43 -9.76 9.58 21.26
CA LEU A 43 -8.96 8.57 20.54
C LEU A 43 -9.81 7.98 19.42
N ALA A 44 -9.87 8.66 18.29
CA ALA A 44 -10.58 8.21 17.10
C ALA A 44 -9.95 8.81 15.83
N VAL A 45 -10.17 8.14 14.72
CA VAL A 45 -9.78 8.62 13.38
C VAL A 45 -10.98 8.59 12.45
N LYS A 46 -10.97 9.44 11.45
CA LYS A 46 -11.93 9.47 10.35
C LYS A 46 -11.28 8.91 9.10
N VAL A 47 -12.03 8.15 8.32
CA VAL A 47 -11.61 7.63 7.03
C VAL A 47 -12.53 8.21 5.96
N SER A 48 -11.96 8.92 5.00
CA SER A 48 -12.72 9.53 3.91
C SER A 48 -13.29 8.49 2.94
N PRO A 49 -14.34 8.84 2.16
CA PRO A 49 -14.81 8.01 1.07
C PRO A 49 -13.68 7.59 0.13
N GLY A 50 -13.83 6.43 -0.50
CA GLY A 50 -12.79 5.94 -1.37
C GLY A 50 -13.12 4.66 -2.10
N LEU A 51 -12.32 4.38 -3.12
CA LEU A 51 -12.39 3.17 -3.93
C LEU A 51 -11.05 2.43 -3.85
N ALA A 52 -11.11 1.13 -3.62
CA ALA A 52 -9.97 0.24 -3.60
C ALA A 52 -10.25 -1.04 -4.37
N TRP A 53 -9.19 -1.74 -4.77
CA TRP A 53 -9.23 -3.08 -5.34
C TRP A 53 -8.53 -4.06 -4.43
N LEU A 54 -9.24 -5.10 -4.01
CA LEU A 54 -8.72 -6.20 -3.21
C LEU A 54 -8.76 -7.50 -4.01
N LYS A 55 -7.82 -8.40 -3.76
CA LYS A 55 -7.73 -9.69 -4.42
C LYS A 55 -8.49 -10.77 -3.65
N ARG A 56 -9.36 -11.48 -4.32
CA ARG A 56 -9.96 -12.68 -3.75
C ARG A 56 -9.07 -13.90 -3.98
N ASP A 57 -8.47 -13.98 -5.17
CA ASP A 57 -7.38 -14.92 -5.47
C ASP A 57 -6.39 -14.28 -6.47
N LEU A 58 -5.51 -15.08 -7.06
CA LEU A 58 -4.49 -14.59 -8.00
C LEU A 58 -5.11 -13.92 -9.23
N TYR A 59 -6.24 -14.45 -9.73
CA TYR A 59 -6.79 -14.07 -11.02
C TYR A 59 -8.07 -13.23 -10.95
N TRP A 60 -8.61 -12.98 -9.78
CA TRP A 60 -9.76 -12.12 -9.65
C TRP A 60 -9.82 -11.39 -8.30
N GLY A 61 -10.52 -10.29 -8.26
CA GLY A 61 -10.67 -9.46 -7.09
C GLY A 61 -12.01 -8.73 -7.08
N VAL A 62 -12.15 -7.85 -6.11
CA VAL A 62 -13.36 -7.07 -5.87
C VAL A 62 -13.04 -5.60 -5.70
N ALA A 63 -13.91 -4.74 -6.21
CA ALA A 63 -13.91 -3.33 -5.89
C ALA A 63 -14.55 -3.11 -4.53
N VAL A 64 -13.91 -2.32 -3.67
CA VAL A 64 -14.41 -1.91 -2.37
C VAL A 64 -14.65 -0.42 -2.41
N LEU A 65 -15.91 -0.01 -2.26
CA LEU A 65 -16.32 1.39 -2.26
C LEU A 65 -16.80 1.78 -0.87
N LEU A 66 -16.15 2.77 -0.28
CA LEU A 66 -16.64 3.49 0.90
C LEU A 66 -17.32 4.77 0.41
N GLU A 67 -18.65 4.84 0.53
CA GLU A 67 -19.44 5.96 -0.03
C GLU A 67 -19.49 7.20 0.86
N SER A 68 -19.29 7.02 2.16
CA SER A 68 -19.32 8.11 3.14
C SER A 68 -18.20 7.98 4.15
N GLU A 69 -17.81 9.12 4.74
CA GLU A 69 -16.84 9.15 5.83
C GLU A 69 -17.30 8.28 6.99
N ILE A 70 -16.38 7.52 7.54
CA ILE A 70 -16.60 6.73 8.75
C ILE A 70 -15.66 7.17 9.86
N MET A 71 -16.12 7.04 11.11
CA MET A 71 -15.32 7.27 12.29
C MET A 71 -14.97 5.93 12.94
N LEU A 72 -13.69 5.73 13.24
CA LEU A 72 -13.19 4.53 13.89
C LEU A 72 -12.63 4.91 15.26
N PRO A 73 -13.23 4.42 16.36
CA PRO A 73 -12.69 4.60 17.69
C PRO A 73 -11.42 3.75 17.86
N LEU A 74 -10.44 4.30 18.55
CA LEU A 74 -9.23 3.62 18.96
C LEU A 74 -9.37 3.29 20.46
N GLU A 75 -8.75 2.19 20.88
CA GLU A 75 -8.76 1.81 22.28
C GLU A 75 -7.89 2.76 23.11
N ILE A 76 -8.18 2.82 24.41
CA ILE A 76 -7.48 3.68 25.38
C ILE A 76 -5.98 3.42 25.33
N ALA A 77 -5.19 4.50 25.43
CA ALA A 77 -3.75 4.46 25.56
C ALA A 77 -3.33 3.84 26.90
N ASP A 78 -2.19 3.18 26.93
CA ASP A 78 -1.51 2.82 28.17
C ASP A 78 -0.83 4.05 28.78
N GLY A 79 -0.62 4.05 30.10
CA GLY A 79 -0.01 5.19 30.81
C GLY A 79 1.51 5.30 30.60
N GLU A 80 2.19 4.22 30.23
CA GLU A 80 3.65 4.12 30.17
C GLU A 80 4.19 3.65 28.82
N LEU A 81 3.40 2.85 28.08
CA LEU A 81 3.82 2.22 26.83
C LEU A 81 3.07 2.78 25.64
N GLU A 82 3.75 2.84 24.53
CA GLU A 82 3.20 3.23 23.22
C GLU A 82 2.72 2.01 22.46
N ARG A 83 1.87 2.22 21.44
CA ARG A 83 1.51 1.21 20.45
C ARG A 83 1.26 1.84 19.08
N ILE A 84 1.32 1.04 18.03
CA ILE A 84 0.91 1.46 16.69
C ILE A 84 -0.31 0.64 16.27
N ASP A 85 -1.45 1.33 16.13
CA ASP A 85 -2.65 0.77 15.52
C ASP A 85 -2.60 0.98 14.01
N VAL A 86 -3.21 0.09 13.23
CA VAL A 86 -3.26 0.21 11.77
C VAL A 86 -4.71 0.27 11.30
N ILE A 87 -5.00 1.22 10.43
CA ILE A 87 -6.30 1.33 9.76
C ILE A 87 -6.26 0.49 8.50
N VAL A 88 -7.13 -0.49 8.43
CA VAL A 88 -7.09 -1.56 7.44
C VAL A 88 -8.38 -1.58 6.64
N CYS A 89 -8.28 -1.56 5.33
CA CYS A 89 -9.37 -1.99 4.45
C CYS A 89 -9.15 -3.46 4.11
N ARG A 90 -10.12 -4.31 4.42
CA ARG A 90 -10.00 -5.75 4.21
C ARG A 90 -11.20 -6.38 3.53
N LEU A 91 -10.92 -7.42 2.77
CA LEU A 91 -11.89 -8.37 2.28
C LEU A 91 -11.85 -9.61 3.18
N ASP A 92 -12.96 -9.88 3.86
CA ASP A 92 -13.20 -11.16 4.51
C ASP A 92 -13.76 -12.13 3.47
N LYS A 93 -12.91 -13.08 3.05
CA LYS A 93 -13.24 -14.03 1.99
C LYS A 93 -14.24 -15.10 2.45
N VAL A 94 -14.25 -15.38 3.75
CA VAL A 94 -15.14 -16.37 4.37
C VAL A 94 -16.53 -15.77 4.57
N ALA A 95 -16.60 -14.59 5.20
CA ALA A 95 -17.87 -13.88 5.39
C ALA A 95 -18.38 -13.20 4.10
N ASN A 96 -17.58 -13.16 3.04
CA ASN A 96 -17.86 -12.54 1.74
C ASN A 96 -18.28 -11.07 1.88
N LYS A 97 -17.53 -10.31 2.68
CA LYS A 97 -17.76 -8.87 2.93
C LYS A 97 -16.45 -8.10 2.95
N SER A 98 -16.55 -6.80 2.70
CA SER A 98 -15.45 -5.87 2.93
C SER A 98 -15.76 -4.91 4.06
N GLU A 99 -14.73 -4.47 4.78
CA GLU A 99 -14.85 -3.56 5.90
C GLU A 99 -13.59 -2.72 6.08
N VAL A 100 -13.73 -1.58 6.74
CA VAL A 100 -12.59 -0.80 7.22
C VAL A 100 -12.56 -0.93 8.75
N VAL A 101 -11.44 -1.40 9.28
CA VAL A 101 -11.29 -1.72 10.71
C VAL A 101 -9.98 -1.20 11.27
N VAL A 102 -9.92 -1.12 12.59
CA VAL A 102 -8.68 -0.88 13.33
C VAL A 102 -8.07 -2.22 13.71
N LYS A 103 -6.83 -2.43 13.31
CA LYS A 103 -6.00 -3.55 13.78
C LYS A 103 -5.12 -3.01 14.90
N LYS A 104 -5.49 -3.35 16.13
CA LYS A 104 -4.78 -2.89 17.31
C LYS A 104 -3.39 -3.47 17.37
N GLY A 105 -2.40 -2.64 17.68
CA GLY A 105 -1.04 -3.03 17.95
C GLY A 105 -0.81 -3.50 19.39
N GLU A 106 0.41 -3.97 19.65
CA GLU A 106 0.85 -4.34 20.99
C GLU A 106 1.55 -3.16 21.66
N PHE A 107 1.37 -3.04 22.98
CA PHE A 107 2.08 -2.05 23.78
C PHE A 107 3.54 -2.41 23.91
N SER A 108 4.42 -1.46 23.61
CA SER A 108 5.88 -1.66 23.63
C SER A 108 6.63 -0.35 23.77
N GLY A 109 7.84 -0.39 24.28
CA GLY A 109 8.78 0.75 24.27
C GLY A 109 9.36 1.03 22.86
N SER A 110 9.13 0.13 21.90
CA SER A 110 9.48 0.28 20.48
C SER A 110 8.42 -0.44 19.66
N PRO A 111 7.21 0.15 19.54
CA PRO A 111 6.08 -0.52 18.91
C PRO A 111 6.31 -0.70 17.41
N VAL A 112 5.89 -1.86 16.91
CA VAL A 112 5.88 -2.20 15.49
C VAL A 112 4.53 -2.78 15.12
N PHE A 113 4.15 -2.74 13.86
CA PHE A 113 2.93 -3.38 13.37
C PHE A 113 3.26 -4.50 12.38
N ALA A 114 2.39 -5.51 12.36
CA ALA A 114 2.54 -6.69 11.50
C ALA A 114 2.26 -6.35 10.04
N GLN A 115 2.68 -7.23 9.13
CA GLN A 115 2.35 -7.14 7.70
C GLN A 115 0.84 -7.36 7.45
N PRO A 116 0.30 -6.86 6.32
CA PRO A 116 -1.06 -7.14 5.90
C PRO A 116 -1.30 -8.64 5.77
N GLN A 117 -2.44 -9.10 6.29
CA GLN A 117 -2.85 -10.48 6.13
C GLN A 117 -3.39 -10.71 4.72
N ARG A 118 -2.76 -11.62 3.97
CA ARG A 118 -3.10 -11.94 2.58
C ARG A 118 -3.07 -13.45 2.38
N ASP A 119 -4.12 -14.09 2.87
CA ASP A 119 -4.27 -15.56 2.91
C ASP A 119 -5.65 -16.00 2.38
N ASP A 120 -6.05 -17.22 2.68
CA ASP A 120 -7.34 -17.78 2.26
C ASP A 120 -8.53 -17.13 2.98
N ASN A 121 -8.32 -16.50 4.13
CA ASN A 121 -9.38 -15.88 4.93
C ASN A 121 -9.54 -14.39 4.62
N TYR A 122 -8.41 -13.69 4.46
CA TYR A 122 -8.40 -12.22 4.32
C TYR A 122 -7.51 -11.77 3.17
N ASP A 123 -7.87 -10.62 2.60
CA ASP A 123 -6.99 -9.81 1.78
C ASP A 123 -7.03 -8.37 2.33
N GLU A 124 -5.90 -7.90 2.84
CA GLU A 124 -5.77 -6.61 3.54
C GLU A 124 -4.89 -5.63 2.76
N ILE A 125 -5.30 -4.36 2.80
CA ILE A 125 -4.45 -3.21 2.50
C ILE A 125 -4.48 -2.26 3.70
N TYR A 126 -3.32 -1.68 4.03
CA TYR A 126 -3.17 -0.76 5.14
C TYR A 126 -3.26 0.67 4.65
N LEU A 127 -4.21 1.43 5.18
CA LEU A 127 -4.46 2.82 4.78
C LEU A 127 -3.52 3.78 5.50
N ALA A 128 -3.36 3.60 6.81
CA ALA A 128 -2.46 4.38 7.64
C ALA A 128 -2.05 3.61 8.90
N SER A 129 -0.90 3.95 9.45
CA SER A 129 -0.53 3.61 10.81
C SER A 129 -0.80 4.81 11.74
N VAL A 130 -1.22 4.53 12.97
CA VAL A 130 -1.54 5.53 13.98
C VAL A 130 -0.73 5.22 15.24
N MET A 131 0.18 6.13 15.58
CA MET A 131 0.94 6.06 16.82
C MET A 131 0.06 6.49 17.99
N ILE A 132 -0.12 5.63 18.95
CA ILE A 132 -0.80 5.92 20.22
C ILE A 132 0.26 6.09 21.29
N GLN A 133 0.51 7.34 21.67
CA GLN A 133 1.52 7.66 22.68
C GLN A 133 1.02 7.30 24.08
N ALA A 134 1.95 7.06 24.99
CA ALA A 134 1.62 6.81 26.39
C ALA A 134 0.79 7.97 26.98
N GLY A 135 -0.32 7.62 27.62
CA GLY A 135 -1.24 8.59 28.23
C GLY A 135 -2.01 9.48 27.23
N ALA A 136 -1.99 9.18 25.93
CA ALA A 136 -2.71 9.97 24.94
C ALA A 136 -4.22 9.98 25.21
N THR A 137 -4.82 11.14 25.10
CA THR A 137 -6.28 11.36 25.20
C THR A 137 -6.93 11.74 23.87
N GLY A 138 -6.13 11.93 22.82
CA GLY A 138 -6.55 12.29 21.47
C GLY A 138 -5.45 11.97 20.47
N ILE A 139 -5.81 12.04 19.20
CA ILE A 139 -4.90 11.80 18.06
C ILE A 139 -4.70 13.11 17.32
N THR A 140 -3.46 13.37 16.91
CA THR A 140 -3.10 14.51 16.07
C THR A 140 -2.70 14.05 14.67
N LYS A 141 -2.58 14.97 13.73
CA LYS A 141 -2.12 14.65 12.39
C LYS A 141 -0.68 14.10 12.35
N ALA A 142 0.15 14.48 13.32
CA ALA A 142 1.53 14.01 13.44
C ALA A 142 1.61 12.52 13.84
N ASP A 143 0.58 12.01 14.51
CA ASP A 143 0.50 10.61 14.94
C ASP A 143 0.05 9.67 13.82
N ILE A 144 -0.40 10.20 12.68
CA ILE A 144 -0.92 9.43 11.55
C ILE A 144 0.08 9.44 10.40
N SER A 145 0.54 8.24 10.00
CA SER A 145 1.39 8.05 8.83
C SER A 145 0.62 7.32 7.74
N SER A 146 0.43 7.97 6.59
CA SER A 146 -0.25 7.37 5.45
C SER A 146 0.60 6.25 4.84
N LEU A 147 -0.03 5.11 4.54
CA LEU A 147 0.59 3.95 3.89
C LEU A 147 0.09 3.74 2.45
N LEU A 148 -0.73 4.67 1.93
CA LEU A 148 -1.40 4.52 0.64
C LEU A 148 -0.45 4.36 -0.55
N LEU A 149 0.72 5.00 -0.51
CA LEU A 149 1.73 4.92 -1.58
C LEU A 149 2.76 3.80 -1.38
N ASN A 150 2.75 3.14 -0.23
CA ASN A 150 3.68 2.05 0.05
C ASN A 150 3.11 0.73 -0.52
N GLU A 151 3.75 0.16 -1.53
CA GLU A 151 3.29 -1.05 -2.24
C GLU A 151 3.30 -2.32 -1.38
N ASP A 152 4.12 -2.39 -0.33
CA ASP A 152 4.14 -3.51 0.61
C ASP A 152 2.83 -3.56 1.42
N TYR A 153 2.29 -2.40 1.77
CA TYR A 153 1.11 -2.27 2.62
C TYR A 153 -0.18 -1.99 1.84
N CYS A 154 -0.14 -1.11 0.86
CA CYS A 154 -1.30 -0.67 0.08
C CYS A 154 -0.99 -0.59 -1.41
N GLY A 155 -0.39 0.52 -1.84
CA GLY A 155 -0.13 0.86 -3.23
C GLY A 155 -1.34 1.46 -3.95
N LEU A 156 -1.11 1.86 -5.20
CA LEU A 156 -2.16 2.32 -6.10
C LEU A 156 -2.64 1.16 -6.98
N MET A 157 -3.95 1.05 -7.19
CA MET A 157 -4.47 0.08 -8.13
C MET A 157 -4.12 0.48 -9.56
N ARG A 158 -3.60 -0.47 -10.31
CA ARG A 158 -3.17 -0.30 -11.71
C ARG A 158 -3.67 -1.49 -12.50
N ASP A 159 -4.15 -1.26 -13.72
CA ASP A 159 -4.32 -2.30 -14.70
C ASP A 159 -2.97 -2.54 -15.38
N GLY A 160 -2.56 -3.78 -15.51
CA GLY A 160 -1.28 -4.03 -16.11
C GLY A 160 -0.85 -5.49 -16.16
N VAL A 161 0.28 -5.70 -16.77
CA VAL A 161 0.97 -6.99 -16.80
C VAL A 161 1.82 -7.08 -15.54
N THR A 162 1.64 -8.13 -14.74
CA THR A 162 2.51 -8.47 -13.63
C THR A 162 3.70 -9.29 -14.14
N GLY A 163 4.84 -9.17 -13.47
CA GLY A 163 6.04 -9.93 -13.83
C GLY A 163 6.88 -9.29 -14.93
N ILE A 164 6.69 -8.00 -15.22
CA ILE A 164 7.69 -7.25 -15.98
C ILE A 164 8.95 -7.20 -15.10
N PRO A 165 10.10 -7.72 -15.57
CA PRO A 165 11.33 -7.77 -14.77
C PRO A 165 11.96 -6.37 -14.67
N THR A 166 11.31 -5.47 -13.93
CA THR A 166 11.78 -4.09 -13.73
C THR A 166 13.13 -4.05 -13.03
N GLU A 167 13.39 -4.98 -12.12
CA GLU A 167 14.71 -5.14 -11.48
C GLU A 167 15.80 -5.44 -12.51
N ALA A 168 15.58 -6.40 -13.41
CA ALA A 168 16.53 -6.72 -14.46
C ALA A 168 16.78 -5.52 -15.41
N ILE A 169 15.75 -4.74 -15.71
CA ILE A 169 15.90 -3.52 -16.52
C ILE A 169 16.69 -2.46 -15.74
N GLN A 170 16.44 -2.33 -14.45
CA GLN A 170 17.12 -1.37 -13.59
C GLN A 170 18.60 -1.78 -13.37
N GLU A 171 18.89 -3.06 -13.19
CA GLU A 171 20.25 -3.60 -13.12
C GLU A 171 21.01 -3.34 -14.41
N GLN A 172 20.41 -3.59 -15.57
CA GLN A 172 21.01 -3.31 -16.87
C GLN A 172 21.28 -1.82 -17.06
N ALA A 173 20.34 -0.96 -16.71
CA ALA A 173 20.50 0.50 -16.79
C ALA A 173 21.64 0.98 -15.86
N THR A 174 21.71 0.44 -14.64
CA THR A 174 22.74 0.76 -13.66
C THR A 174 24.12 0.28 -14.15
N ALA A 175 24.22 -0.93 -14.69
CA ALA A 175 25.47 -1.46 -15.24
C ALA A 175 25.96 -0.62 -16.43
N LEU A 176 25.05 -0.20 -17.30
CA LEU A 176 25.36 0.65 -18.45
C LEU A 176 25.83 2.04 -18.02
N PHE A 177 25.18 2.61 -17.01
CA PHE A 177 25.56 3.90 -16.43
C PHE A 177 26.94 3.84 -15.76
N ASN A 178 27.21 2.80 -14.98
CA ASN A 178 28.50 2.61 -14.33
C ASN A 178 29.63 2.41 -15.37
N GLY A 179 29.40 1.61 -16.42
CA GLY A 179 30.36 1.42 -17.50
C GLY A 179 30.64 2.73 -18.24
N LEU A 180 29.64 3.55 -18.49
CA LEU A 180 29.82 4.88 -19.09
C LEU A 180 30.60 5.83 -18.17
N TYR A 181 30.33 5.78 -16.89
CA TYR A 181 31.04 6.59 -15.89
C TYR A 181 32.51 6.22 -15.78
N GLU A 182 32.84 4.93 -15.75
CA GLU A 182 34.24 4.43 -15.79
C GLU A 182 34.99 4.86 -17.06
N GLN A 183 34.33 4.79 -18.22
CA GLN A 183 34.91 5.28 -19.47
C GLN A 183 35.18 6.78 -19.45
N LEU A 184 34.27 7.58 -18.88
CA LEU A 184 34.46 9.03 -18.75
C LEU A 184 35.59 9.38 -17.79
N GLN A 185 35.70 8.66 -16.67
CA GLN A 185 36.82 8.84 -15.74
C GLN A 185 38.16 8.48 -16.40
N GLY A 186 38.24 7.33 -17.05
CA GLY A 186 39.47 6.94 -17.76
C GLY A 186 39.91 7.97 -18.82
N ARG A 187 38.95 8.55 -19.54
CA ARG A 187 39.26 9.63 -20.52
C ARG A 187 39.67 10.93 -19.85
N ALA A 188 39.13 11.24 -18.69
CA ALA A 188 39.52 12.41 -17.90
C ALA A 188 40.98 12.25 -17.42
N ASP A 189 41.31 11.09 -16.87
CA ASP A 189 42.68 10.76 -16.40
C ASP A 189 43.71 10.79 -17.54
N GLU A 190 43.34 10.27 -18.72
CA GLU A 190 44.21 10.35 -19.92
C GLU A 190 44.46 11.80 -20.35
N LEU A 191 43.44 12.65 -20.31
CA LEU A 191 43.57 14.08 -20.62
C LEU A 191 44.44 14.83 -19.60
N GLU A 192 44.30 14.53 -18.30
CA GLU A 192 45.16 15.09 -17.28
C GLU A 192 46.63 14.70 -17.49
N GLN A 193 46.93 13.44 -17.78
CA GLN A 193 48.28 12.98 -18.08
C GLN A 193 48.88 13.68 -19.29
N VAL A 194 48.06 13.90 -20.34
CA VAL A 194 48.52 14.62 -21.54
C VAL A 194 48.83 16.08 -21.21
N LEU A 195 48.03 16.71 -20.38
CA LEU A 195 48.23 18.11 -19.96
C LEU A 195 49.49 18.26 -19.06
N GLU A 196 49.73 17.33 -18.15
CA GLU A 196 50.95 17.32 -17.33
C GLU A 196 52.23 17.07 -18.14
N GLY A 197 52.13 16.31 -19.28
CA GLY A 197 53.27 16.06 -20.17
C GLY A 197 53.62 17.22 -21.12
N ILE A 198 52.82 18.28 -21.16
CA ILE A 198 53.00 19.46 -22.02
C ILE A 198 53.69 20.62 -21.26
N VAL A 199 53.79 20.53 -19.94
CA VAL A 199 54.47 21.49 -19.05
C VAL A 199 55.88 20.99 -18.80
#